data_9ec741fb8416add7587bcff7b05023fb
#
_entry.id   9ec741fb8416add7587bcff7b05023fb
#
_cell.length_a   1.000
_cell.length_b   1.000
_cell.length_c   1.000
_cell.angle_alpha   90.00
_cell.angle_beta   90.00
_cell.angle_gamma   90.00
#
_symmetry.space_group_name_H-M   'P 1'
#
loop_
_entity.id
_entity.type
_entity.pdbx_description
1 polymer ?
#
loop_
_entity_poly.entity_id
_entity_poly.type
_entity_poly.pdbx_seq_one_letter_code
_entity_poly.pdbx_strand_id
1 'polypeptide(L)'
;MNLFFAFRIGLAGLAPALAALLAGCSAAPEAPPAQPAFYQRLDQSGGAVDPASSLGMVNHYRANLGAPPLAWDPALARIAEMQARRMAALDRVQTEQEAKLDAELKAAGIGFRSYASNLTAGYRTFAEAFSGWRELKQHNANMIDPRKTRIGLATAQAPGSKYKIFWAMVLVEPM
;
A
#
# COMPACT_ATOMS: atom_id res chain seq x y z
N MET A 1 -90.55 -38.92 20.78
CA MET A 1 -90.89 -39.16 22.22
C MET A 1 -89.62 -39.04 23.01
N ASN A 2 -89.61 -38.13 23.96
CA ASN A 2 -88.62 -37.83 24.99
C ASN A 2 -87.27 -37.22 24.52
N LEU A 3 -87.01 -35.89 24.59
CA LEU A 3 -86.77 -35.05 25.80
C LEU A 3 -85.60 -35.62 26.63
N PHE A 4 -84.48 -34.94 26.61
CA PHE A 4 -83.88 -34.40 27.84
C PHE A 4 -82.72 -33.37 27.52
N PHE A 5 -82.95 -32.21 28.12
CA PHE A 5 -82.02 -31.12 28.29
C PHE A 5 -80.78 -31.50 29.08
N ALA A 6 -79.64 -31.01 28.78
CA ALA A 6 -78.62 -30.72 29.75
C ALA A 6 -77.70 -29.58 29.29
N PHE A 7 -77.89 -28.49 29.93
CA PHE A 7 -77.14 -27.25 29.96
C PHE A 7 -75.85 -27.49 30.76
N ARG A 8 -74.69 -27.23 30.15
CA ARG A 8 -73.44 -27.09 30.94
C ARG A 8 -72.66 -25.88 30.48
N ILE A 9 -72.68 -24.90 31.38
CA ILE A 9 -71.77 -23.72 31.43
C ILE A 9 -70.39 -24.25 31.77
N GLY A 10 -69.38 -23.86 31.02
CA GLY A 10 -67.99 -24.18 31.32
C GLY A 10 -67.06 -23.03 30.91
N LEU A 11 -66.78 -22.26 31.88
CA LEU A 11 -65.66 -21.37 32.18
C LEU A 11 -64.66 -21.03 31.09
N ALA A 12 -64.59 -19.76 30.73
CA ALA A 12 -63.55 -19.13 29.98
C ALA A 12 -62.21 -19.15 30.74
N GLY A 13 -61.25 -19.86 30.19
CA GLY A 13 -59.84 -19.78 30.63
C GLY A 13 -59.04 -18.88 29.69
N LEU A 14 -58.85 -17.66 30.12
CA LEU A 14 -57.97 -16.70 29.44
C LEU A 14 -56.52 -17.05 29.83
N ALA A 15 -55.76 -17.63 28.91
CA ALA A 15 -54.33 -17.81 29.05
C ALA A 15 -53.61 -16.61 28.38
N PRO A 16 -52.79 -15.83 29.11
CA PRO A 16 -51.98 -14.81 28.47
C PRO A 16 -50.78 -15.48 27.79
N ALA A 17 -50.73 -15.43 26.45
CA ALA A 17 -49.56 -15.77 25.69
C ALA A 17 -48.46 -14.73 25.95
N LEU A 18 -47.50 -15.06 26.76
CA LEU A 18 -46.27 -14.28 26.97
C LEU A 18 -45.34 -14.50 25.76
N ALA A 19 -45.50 -13.66 24.75
CA ALA A 19 -44.59 -13.59 23.61
C ALA A 19 -43.28 -12.95 24.09
N ALA A 20 -42.27 -13.79 24.42
CA ALA A 20 -40.90 -13.32 24.68
C ALA A 20 -40.31 -12.84 23.36
N LEU A 21 -40.22 -11.52 23.17
CA LEU A 21 -39.43 -10.88 22.13
C LEU A 21 -37.94 -11.11 22.42
N LEU A 22 -37.38 -12.18 21.87
CA LEU A 22 -35.93 -12.37 21.74
C LEU A 22 -35.44 -11.40 20.65
N ALA A 23 -35.20 -10.15 21.01
CA ALA A 23 -34.41 -9.23 20.22
C ALA A 23 -32.95 -9.72 20.28
N GLY A 24 -32.62 -10.71 19.48
CA GLY A 24 -31.24 -11.08 19.25
C GLY A 24 -30.53 -9.91 18.58
N CYS A 25 -29.65 -9.23 19.32
CA CYS A 25 -28.66 -8.34 18.73
C CYS A 25 -27.77 -9.17 17.81
N SER A 26 -28.14 -9.28 16.54
CA SER A 26 -27.27 -9.78 15.48
C SER A 26 -26.26 -8.67 15.21
N ALA A 27 -25.20 -8.58 16.04
CA ALA A 27 -24.04 -7.78 15.66
C ALA A 27 -23.49 -8.40 14.39
N ALA A 28 -23.57 -7.66 13.28
CA ALA A 28 -22.91 -8.07 12.05
C ALA A 28 -21.41 -8.27 12.38
N PRO A 29 -20.77 -9.36 11.91
CA PRO A 29 -19.35 -9.55 12.14
C PRO A 29 -18.60 -8.32 11.66
N GLU A 30 -17.83 -7.71 12.56
CA GLU A 30 -16.98 -6.57 12.25
C GLU A 30 -16.04 -6.97 11.11
N ALA A 31 -16.05 -6.20 10.02
CA ALA A 31 -15.18 -6.48 8.88
C ALA A 31 -13.72 -6.51 9.38
N PRO A 32 -12.91 -7.48 8.96
CA PRO A 32 -11.51 -7.51 9.38
C PRO A 32 -10.85 -6.17 9.02
N PRO A 33 -9.94 -5.66 9.87
CA PRO A 33 -9.29 -4.37 9.63
C PRO A 33 -8.64 -4.37 8.24
N ALA A 34 -8.86 -3.29 7.47
CA ALA A 34 -8.31 -3.16 6.14
C ALA A 34 -6.79 -3.31 6.18
N GLN A 35 -6.25 -4.16 5.31
CA GLN A 35 -4.81 -4.36 5.23
C GLN A 35 -4.12 -3.05 4.85
N PRO A 36 -3.05 -2.63 5.56
CA PRO A 36 -2.32 -1.42 5.21
C PRO A 36 -1.85 -1.44 3.75
N ALA A 37 -1.88 -0.27 3.09
CA ALA A 37 -1.62 -0.16 1.66
C ALA A 37 -0.21 -0.67 1.25
N PHE A 38 0.78 -0.61 2.13
CA PHE A 38 2.12 -1.13 1.86
C PHE A 38 2.21 -2.67 1.80
N TYR A 39 1.15 -3.41 2.19
CA TYR A 39 1.01 -4.85 1.98
C TYR A 39 0.14 -5.21 0.77
N GLN A 40 -0.45 -4.23 0.11
CA GLN A 40 -1.23 -4.50 -1.11
C GLN A 40 -0.33 -5.01 -2.22
N ARG A 41 -0.85 -5.98 -2.98
CA ARG A 41 -0.15 -6.56 -4.13
C ARG A 41 -0.22 -5.60 -5.31
N LEU A 42 0.95 -5.16 -5.78
CA LEU A 42 1.10 -4.23 -6.90
C LEU A 42 1.53 -4.94 -8.20
N ASP A 43 1.80 -6.24 -8.15
CA ASP A 43 2.10 -7.08 -9.31
C ASP A 43 0.84 -7.51 -10.08
N GLN A 44 -0.34 -7.13 -9.62
CA GLN A 44 -1.64 -7.35 -10.25
C GLN A 44 -2.11 -6.08 -10.96
N SER A 45 -3.01 -6.24 -11.96
CA SER A 45 -3.54 -5.11 -12.72
C SER A 45 -4.21 -4.07 -11.81
N GLY A 46 -3.93 -2.79 -12.06
CA GLY A 46 -4.48 -1.66 -11.28
C GLY A 46 -3.75 -1.35 -9.97
N GLY A 47 -2.74 -2.15 -9.58
CA GLY A 47 -1.93 -1.85 -8.40
C GLY A 47 -1.06 -0.61 -8.63
N ALA A 48 -1.12 0.37 -7.72
CA ALA A 48 -0.28 1.55 -7.71
C ALA A 48 0.28 1.80 -6.31
N VAL A 49 1.46 2.42 -6.27
CA VAL A 49 2.08 2.83 -5.00
C VAL A 49 1.18 3.87 -4.33
N ASP A 50 0.84 3.65 -3.07
CA ASP A 50 0.22 4.66 -2.23
C ASP A 50 1.29 5.60 -1.66
N PRO A 51 1.30 6.89 -2.04
CA PRO A 51 2.33 7.83 -1.62
C PRO A 51 2.41 8.04 -0.11
N ALA A 52 1.27 8.16 0.55
CA ALA A 52 1.21 8.46 1.97
C ALA A 52 1.74 7.30 2.81
N SER A 53 1.27 6.08 2.51
CA SER A 53 1.68 4.86 3.21
C SER A 53 3.16 4.54 2.97
N SER A 54 3.64 4.68 1.73
CA SER A 54 5.04 4.41 1.37
C SER A 54 6.00 5.42 2.01
N LEU A 55 5.67 6.71 1.91
CA LEU A 55 6.44 7.79 2.56
C LEU A 55 6.47 7.62 4.08
N GLY A 56 5.32 7.29 4.68
CA GLY A 56 5.20 7.05 6.12
C GLY A 56 6.15 5.94 6.60
N MET A 57 6.23 4.82 5.88
CA MET A 57 7.11 3.70 6.21
C MET A 57 8.60 4.11 6.11
N VAL A 58 9.00 4.79 5.04
CA VAL A 58 10.37 5.27 4.87
C VAL A 58 10.73 6.27 5.95
N ASN A 59 9.86 7.23 6.25
CA ASN A 59 10.12 8.26 7.26
C ASN A 59 10.16 7.69 8.68
N HIS A 60 9.32 6.71 8.99
CA HIS A 60 9.41 6.00 10.26
C HIS A 60 10.78 5.30 10.43
N TYR A 61 11.25 4.63 9.39
CA TYR A 61 12.56 3.99 9.39
C TYR A 61 13.69 5.01 9.55
N ARG A 62 13.64 6.13 8.81
CA ARG A 62 14.62 7.22 8.92
C ARG A 62 14.66 7.80 10.32
N ALA A 63 13.50 8.06 10.94
CA ALA A 63 13.40 8.59 12.30
C ALA A 63 14.08 7.68 13.34
N ASN A 64 13.90 6.36 13.20
CA ASN A 64 14.54 5.38 14.08
C ASN A 64 16.08 5.36 13.96
N LEU A 65 16.61 5.91 12.89
CA LEU A 65 18.05 6.03 12.63
C LEU A 65 18.56 7.47 12.72
N GLY A 66 17.75 8.40 13.23
CA GLY A 66 18.12 9.79 13.44
C GLY A 66 18.22 10.64 12.16
N ALA A 67 17.73 10.16 11.03
CA ALA A 67 17.70 10.91 9.78
C ALA A 67 16.42 11.75 9.66
N PRO A 68 16.50 12.99 9.12
CA PRO A 68 15.32 13.85 8.96
C PRO A 68 14.32 13.26 7.94
N PRO A 69 13.03 13.61 8.03
CA PRO A 69 12.02 13.08 7.13
C PRO A 69 12.20 13.57 5.70
N LEU A 70 11.74 12.76 4.76
CA LEU A 70 11.61 13.09 3.34
C LEU A 70 10.23 13.71 3.06
N ALA A 71 10.15 14.58 2.06
CA ALA A 71 8.92 15.05 1.47
C ALA A 71 8.64 14.32 0.14
N TRP A 72 7.39 13.93 -0.09
CA TRP A 72 6.98 13.37 -1.37
C TRP A 72 7.04 14.41 -2.47
N ASP A 73 7.60 14.01 -3.60
CA ASP A 73 7.71 14.85 -4.79
C ASP A 73 7.08 14.17 -6.00
N PRO A 74 5.96 14.70 -6.51
CA PRO A 74 5.29 14.12 -7.68
C PRO A 74 6.14 14.13 -8.96
N ALA A 75 7.08 15.08 -9.09
CA ALA A 75 7.98 15.11 -10.25
C ALA A 75 9.01 13.99 -10.16
N LEU A 76 9.55 13.73 -8.96
CA LEU A 76 10.42 12.57 -8.72
C LEU A 76 9.68 11.24 -8.88
N ALA A 77 8.40 11.18 -8.49
CA ALA A 77 7.58 9.99 -8.70
C ALA A 77 7.38 9.68 -10.20
N ARG A 78 7.16 10.70 -11.03
CA ARG A 78 7.10 10.52 -12.50
C ARG A 78 8.43 10.05 -13.08
N ILE A 79 9.56 10.56 -12.60
CA ILE A 79 10.89 10.09 -13.02
C ILE A 79 11.11 8.63 -12.60
N ALA A 80 10.73 8.28 -11.36
CA ALA A 80 10.77 6.90 -10.89
C ALA A 80 9.91 5.97 -11.76
N GLU A 81 8.73 6.41 -12.17
CA GLU A 81 7.87 5.65 -13.08
C GLU A 81 8.54 5.42 -14.44
N MET A 82 9.16 6.45 -15.03
CA MET A 82 9.90 6.29 -16.28
C MET A 82 11.03 5.27 -16.15
N GLN A 83 11.76 5.27 -15.04
CA GLN A 83 12.80 4.28 -14.76
C GLN A 83 12.23 2.87 -14.61
N ALA A 84 11.16 2.70 -13.84
CA ALA A 84 10.50 1.40 -13.67
C ALA A 84 9.98 0.85 -15.00
N ARG A 85 9.35 1.69 -15.83
CA ARG A 85 8.87 1.30 -17.18
C ARG A 85 10.00 0.88 -18.11
N ARG A 86 11.16 1.54 -18.07
CA ARG A 86 12.32 1.13 -18.86
C ARG A 86 12.85 -0.25 -18.44
N MET A 87 12.95 -0.48 -17.14
CA MET A 87 13.35 -1.79 -16.63
C MET A 87 12.36 -2.88 -17.04
N ALA A 88 11.05 -2.58 -16.96
CA ALA A 88 10.00 -3.50 -17.38
C ALA A 88 10.07 -3.83 -18.89
N ALA A 89 10.33 -2.83 -19.73
CA ALA A 89 10.49 -3.02 -21.17
C ALA A 89 11.74 -3.85 -21.55
N LEU A 90 12.78 -3.77 -20.74
CA LEU A 90 14.04 -4.48 -20.96
C LEU A 90 14.12 -5.81 -20.19
N ASP A 91 13.11 -6.12 -19.38
CA ASP A 91 13.01 -7.28 -18.50
C ASP A 91 14.25 -7.47 -17.60
N ARG A 92 14.85 -6.37 -17.15
CA ARG A 92 16.03 -6.40 -16.27
C ARG A 92 16.16 -5.13 -15.42
N VAL A 93 16.72 -5.28 -14.23
CA VAL A 93 17.18 -4.15 -13.42
C VAL A 93 18.51 -3.66 -14.00
N GLN A 94 18.58 -2.36 -14.34
CA GLN A 94 19.78 -1.73 -14.93
C GLN A 94 20.40 -0.74 -13.96
N THR A 95 21.70 -0.85 -13.76
CA THR A 95 22.53 0.11 -13.01
C THR A 95 22.97 1.31 -13.87
N GLU A 96 22.93 1.20 -15.21
CA GLU A 96 23.34 2.24 -16.17
C GLU A 96 22.36 3.43 -16.22
N GLN A 97 21.37 3.46 -15.32
CA GLN A 97 20.34 4.50 -15.30
C GLN A 97 20.78 5.80 -14.60
N GLU A 98 21.92 5.81 -13.91
CA GLU A 98 22.36 7.01 -13.19
C GLU A 98 22.63 8.18 -14.14
N ALA A 99 23.29 7.95 -15.27
CA ALA A 99 23.53 9.00 -16.27
C ALA A 99 22.22 9.54 -16.87
N LYS A 100 21.21 8.67 -17.04
CA LYS A 100 19.88 9.06 -17.50
C LYS A 100 19.12 9.82 -16.44
N LEU A 101 19.25 9.43 -15.18
CA LEU A 101 18.59 10.09 -14.06
C LEU A 101 19.03 11.54 -13.94
N ASP A 102 20.33 11.83 -14.09
CA ASP A 102 20.84 13.20 -14.10
C ASP A 102 20.15 14.06 -15.16
N ALA A 103 20.09 13.55 -16.41
CA ALA A 103 19.44 14.24 -17.51
C ALA A 103 17.94 14.43 -17.27
N GLU A 104 17.25 13.46 -16.69
CA GLU A 104 15.83 13.52 -16.39
C GLU A 104 15.49 14.53 -15.29
N LEU A 105 16.31 14.57 -14.24
CA LEU A 105 16.17 15.57 -13.19
C LEU A 105 16.33 17.00 -13.75
N LYS A 106 17.36 17.22 -14.57
CA LYS A 106 17.61 18.50 -15.24
C LYS A 106 16.47 18.89 -16.18
N ALA A 107 16.00 17.94 -17.00
CA ALA A 107 14.88 18.18 -17.93
C ALA A 107 13.57 18.50 -17.21
N ALA A 108 13.37 17.96 -15.99
CA ALA A 108 12.23 18.27 -15.14
C ALA A 108 12.38 19.59 -14.36
N GLY A 109 13.49 20.32 -14.54
CA GLY A 109 13.77 21.57 -13.80
C GLY A 109 14.08 21.36 -12.32
N ILE A 110 14.46 20.14 -11.94
CA ILE A 110 14.78 19.82 -10.53
C ILE A 110 16.25 20.15 -10.27
N GLY A 111 16.48 21.20 -9.52
CA GLY A 111 17.82 21.53 -9.00
C GLY A 111 18.23 20.56 -7.90
N PHE A 112 19.45 20.06 -7.95
CA PHE A 112 19.97 19.12 -6.97
C PHE A 112 21.47 19.32 -6.70
N ARG A 113 21.89 19.02 -5.49
CA ARG A 113 23.31 18.85 -5.11
C ARG A 113 23.75 17.41 -5.29
N SER A 114 22.88 16.49 -4.93
CA SER A 114 23.08 15.05 -5.15
C SER A 114 21.77 14.31 -5.27
N TYR A 115 21.82 13.17 -5.92
CA TYR A 115 20.66 12.27 -6.06
C TYR A 115 21.09 10.83 -5.83
N ALA A 116 20.10 9.95 -5.65
CA ALA A 116 20.29 8.52 -5.59
C ALA A 116 19.04 7.80 -6.13
N SER A 117 19.22 6.57 -6.57
CA SER A 117 18.10 5.69 -6.91
C SER A 117 18.26 4.31 -6.29
N ASN A 118 17.13 3.72 -5.88
CA ASN A 118 17.03 2.32 -5.50
C ASN A 118 16.14 1.62 -6.51
N LEU A 119 16.72 0.71 -7.27
CA LEU A 119 16.05 -0.02 -8.34
C LEU A 119 15.97 -1.50 -7.98
N THR A 120 14.82 -2.13 -8.18
CA THR A 120 14.64 -3.56 -7.93
C THR A 120 13.50 -4.14 -8.74
N ALA A 121 13.32 -5.46 -8.69
CA ALA A 121 12.24 -6.17 -9.37
C ALA A 121 11.82 -7.43 -8.59
N GLY A 122 10.58 -7.88 -8.83
CA GLY A 122 10.08 -9.16 -8.31
C GLY A 122 9.39 -9.08 -6.95
N TYR A 123 9.49 -7.99 -6.23
CA TYR A 123 8.77 -7.78 -4.98
C TYR A 123 7.31 -7.40 -5.27
N ARG A 124 6.37 -8.08 -4.64
CA ARG A 124 4.94 -7.93 -4.95
C ARG A 124 4.27 -6.79 -4.21
N THR A 125 4.83 -6.43 -3.05
CA THR A 125 4.31 -5.37 -2.17
C THR A 125 5.40 -4.34 -1.90
N PHE A 126 4.99 -3.14 -1.46
CA PHE A 126 5.98 -2.14 -1.05
C PHE A 126 6.79 -2.60 0.18
N ALA A 127 6.15 -3.28 1.12
CA ALA A 127 6.83 -3.80 2.30
C ALA A 127 7.98 -4.78 1.94
N GLU A 128 7.78 -5.65 0.94
CA GLU A 128 8.84 -6.54 0.44
C GLU A 128 9.97 -5.76 -0.23
N ALA A 129 9.65 -4.82 -1.13
CA ALA A 129 10.65 -3.99 -1.81
C ALA A 129 11.47 -3.16 -0.82
N PHE A 130 10.81 -2.56 0.16
CA PHE A 130 11.44 -1.79 1.23
C PHE A 130 12.38 -2.66 2.07
N SER A 131 11.99 -3.88 2.43
CA SER A 131 12.84 -4.83 3.15
C SER A 131 14.07 -5.20 2.34
N GLY A 132 13.92 -5.51 1.05
CA GLY A 132 15.04 -5.79 0.16
C GLY A 132 16.01 -4.61 0.03
N TRP A 133 15.51 -3.39 -0.04
CA TRP A 133 16.38 -2.20 -0.05
C TRP A 133 17.13 -1.99 1.27
N ARG A 134 16.53 -2.31 2.41
CA ARG A 134 17.22 -2.21 3.71
C ARG A 134 18.38 -3.20 3.84
N GLU A 135 18.26 -4.38 3.25
CA GLU A 135 19.29 -5.44 3.30
C GLU A 135 20.51 -5.12 2.43
N LEU A 136 20.33 -4.35 1.36
CA LEU A 136 21.41 -3.97 0.45
C LEU A 136 22.10 -2.70 0.94
N LYS A 137 23.39 -2.79 1.31
CA LYS A 137 24.15 -1.69 1.91
C LYS A 137 24.00 -0.36 1.17
N GLN A 138 24.12 -0.38 -0.17
CA GLN A 138 24.02 0.85 -0.98
C GLN A 138 22.61 1.42 -0.98
N HIS A 139 21.60 0.59 -1.15
CA HIS A 139 20.19 1.03 -1.14
C HIS A 139 19.78 1.57 0.23
N ASN A 140 20.24 0.91 1.29
CA ASN A 140 20.01 1.38 2.65
C ASN A 140 20.65 2.74 2.88
N ALA A 141 21.93 2.91 2.50
CA ALA A 141 22.64 4.18 2.62
C ALA A 141 21.91 5.32 1.89
N ASN A 142 21.38 5.06 0.70
CA ASN A 142 20.57 6.04 -0.05
C ASN A 142 19.31 6.46 0.73
N MET A 143 18.60 5.49 1.34
CA MET A 143 17.36 5.77 2.08
C MET A 143 17.57 6.56 3.36
N ILE A 144 18.70 6.38 4.02
CA ILE A 144 19.00 7.03 5.32
C ILE A 144 19.94 8.23 5.20
N ASP A 145 20.38 8.62 4.02
CA ASP A 145 21.22 9.80 3.81
C ASP A 145 20.48 11.05 4.35
N PRO A 146 21.00 11.72 5.39
CA PRO A 146 20.33 12.86 6.01
C PRO A 146 20.23 14.08 5.09
N ARG A 147 21.03 14.16 4.04
CA ARG A 147 21.02 15.24 3.05
C ARG A 147 19.85 15.13 2.08
N LYS A 148 19.32 13.91 1.87
CA LYS A 148 18.14 13.71 1.02
C LYS A 148 16.90 14.19 1.76
N THR A 149 16.15 15.07 1.11
CA THR A 149 14.93 15.65 1.68
C THR A 149 13.69 15.42 0.81
N ARG A 150 13.86 14.95 -0.44
CA ARG A 150 12.75 14.69 -1.38
C ARG A 150 12.82 13.27 -1.91
N ILE A 151 11.66 12.65 -2.09
CA ILE A 151 11.51 11.28 -2.59
C ILE A 151 10.39 11.18 -3.62
N GLY A 152 10.60 10.36 -4.64
CA GLY A 152 9.58 9.82 -5.52
C GLY A 152 9.72 8.31 -5.64
N LEU A 153 8.62 7.60 -5.69
CA LEU A 153 8.57 6.14 -5.78
C LEU A 153 7.49 5.73 -6.78
N ALA A 154 7.80 4.76 -7.63
CA ALA A 154 6.86 4.20 -8.57
C ALA A 154 7.19 2.76 -8.94
N THR A 155 6.23 2.11 -9.60
CA THR A 155 6.35 0.76 -10.15
C THR A 155 5.93 0.71 -11.60
N ALA A 156 6.39 -0.33 -12.30
CA ALA A 156 5.86 -0.72 -13.60
C ALA A 156 5.62 -2.23 -13.64
N GLN A 157 4.43 -2.61 -14.05
CA GLN A 157 4.06 -4.01 -14.21
C GLN A 157 4.61 -4.56 -15.52
N ALA A 158 5.04 -5.82 -15.49
CA ALA A 158 5.49 -6.58 -16.65
C ALA A 158 4.97 -8.02 -16.55
N PRO A 159 3.68 -8.28 -16.84
CA PRO A 159 3.04 -9.57 -16.61
C PRO A 159 3.73 -10.74 -17.31
N GLY A 160 4.41 -10.50 -18.45
CA GLY A 160 5.19 -11.50 -19.19
C GLY A 160 6.55 -11.79 -18.59
N SER A 161 7.09 -10.89 -17.73
CA SER A 161 8.38 -11.06 -17.06
C SER A 161 8.31 -12.10 -15.95
N LYS A 162 9.43 -12.76 -15.67
CA LYS A 162 9.60 -13.56 -14.46
C LYS A 162 9.46 -12.73 -13.18
N TYR A 163 9.80 -11.46 -13.25
CA TYR A 163 9.74 -10.52 -12.12
C TYR A 163 8.32 -9.99 -11.85
N LYS A 164 7.46 -9.90 -12.87
CA LYS A 164 6.08 -9.36 -12.83
C LYS A 164 5.97 -7.86 -12.56
N ILE A 165 6.90 -7.29 -11.79
CA ILE A 165 6.87 -5.88 -11.39
C ILE A 165 8.30 -5.34 -11.16
N PHE A 166 8.52 -4.10 -11.54
CA PHE A 166 9.77 -3.35 -11.35
C PHE A 166 9.53 -2.12 -10.50
N TRP A 167 10.49 -1.77 -9.68
CA TRP A 167 10.41 -0.72 -8.68
C TRP A 167 11.52 0.29 -8.86
N ALA A 168 11.19 1.56 -8.74
CA ALA A 168 12.18 2.62 -8.68
C ALA A 168 11.84 3.62 -7.58
N MET A 169 12.83 3.96 -6.77
CA MET A 169 12.81 5.03 -5.80
C MET A 169 13.88 6.05 -6.21
N VAL A 170 13.52 7.32 -6.26
CA VAL A 170 14.44 8.44 -6.54
C VAL A 170 14.48 9.35 -5.34
N LEU A 171 15.67 9.69 -4.90
CA LEU A 171 15.96 10.52 -3.73
C LEU A 171 16.81 11.70 -4.14
N VAL A 172 16.50 12.91 -3.65
CA VAL A 172 17.20 14.13 -4.04
C VAL A 172 17.56 14.97 -2.81
N GLU A 173 18.82 15.46 -2.81
CA GLU A 173 19.26 16.59 -2.02
C GLU A 173 19.09 17.85 -2.88
N PRO A 174 18.17 18.78 -2.57
CA PRO A 174 17.96 19.98 -3.38
C PRO A 174 19.15 20.95 -3.25
N MET A 175 19.23 21.88 -4.21
CA MET A 175 20.20 22.96 -4.21
C MET A 175 20.01 23.92 -3.04
#